data_51597eabfc939280962d44becfc74ae7
#
_entry.id   51597eabfc939280962d44becfc74ae7
#
_cell.length_a   1.000
_cell.length_b   1.000
_cell.length_c   1.000
_cell.angle_alpha   90.00
_cell.angle_beta   90.00
_cell.angle_gamma   90.00
#
_symmetry.space_group_name_H-M   'P 1'
#
loop_
_entity.id
_entity.type
_entity.pdbx_description
1 polymer ?
#
loop_
_entity_poly.entity_id
_entity_poly.type
_entity_poly.pdbx_seq_one_letter_code
_entity_poly.pdbx_strand_id
1 'polypeptide(L)'
;MRASAPPRADDVISGERFQAYHAFAREHGVNRFVYTVVRLFCVPFFLIWFRLERQGREHARVKGGLIVASNHRSFLDPFVIGCCVRRPIYFMAKQELFENRFAGWILNALGAFPVRRGESDEQAMATALALLERGDAVVIFPEGTRHRSGPLRPPKRGVGRLVLESGVPVVPIAVTGTERARRGILFRPVRVDIRCGRPLTYPRVEAPSRDLANEVTARIWPCVELQWAWLGGPMPAGEDRRLVDRTERRAA
;
A
#
# COMPACT_ATOMS: atom_id res chain seq x y z
N MET A 1 28.39 4.42 -15.18
CA MET A 1 28.49 3.66 -13.91
C MET A 1 28.49 4.65 -12.75
N ARG A 2 27.36 4.82 -12.05
CA ARG A 2 27.34 5.60 -10.80
C ARG A 2 27.81 4.67 -9.69
N ALA A 3 28.90 5.03 -9.01
CA ALA A 3 29.40 4.29 -7.85
C ALA A 3 28.26 4.16 -6.81
N SER A 4 28.02 2.95 -6.33
CA SER A 4 27.11 2.70 -5.22
C SER A 4 27.60 3.46 -4.00
N ALA A 5 26.70 4.23 -3.36
CA ALA A 5 27.02 4.89 -2.10
C ALA A 5 27.50 3.83 -1.08
N PRO A 6 28.47 4.17 -0.22
CA PRO A 6 28.95 3.22 0.80
C PRO A 6 27.80 2.82 1.73
N PRO A 7 27.81 1.57 2.25
CA PRO A 7 26.80 1.10 3.19
C PRO A 7 26.78 2.01 4.43
N ARG A 8 25.60 2.47 4.83
CA ARG A 8 25.41 3.26 6.04
C ARG A 8 25.45 2.34 7.26
N ALA A 9 25.87 2.88 8.40
CA ALA A 9 25.96 2.14 9.67
C ALA A 9 24.62 1.47 10.09
N ASP A 10 23.48 1.97 9.58
CA ASP A 10 22.13 1.49 9.85
C ASP A 10 21.60 0.50 8.79
N ASP A 11 22.42 0.08 7.82
CA ASP A 11 22.03 -0.87 6.80
C ASP A 11 21.99 -2.29 7.37
N VAL A 12 20.79 -2.74 7.70
CA VAL A 12 20.50 -4.07 8.29
C VAL A 12 20.76 -5.21 7.29
N ILE A 13 20.67 -4.94 5.99
CA ILE A 13 21.03 -5.86 4.91
C ILE A 13 22.12 -5.24 4.04
N SER A 14 23.05 -6.09 3.51
CA SER A 14 24.11 -5.56 2.64
C SER A 14 23.54 -4.80 1.44
N GLY A 15 24.25 -3.75 1.00
CA GLY A 15 23.84 -2.94 -0.15
C GLY A 15 23.60 -3.78 -1.40
N GLU A 16 24.40 -4.81 -1.64
CA GLU A 16 24.23 -5.74 -2.78
C GLU A 16 22.89 -6.50 -2.69
N ARG A 17 22.53 -7.02 -1.51
CA ARG A 17 21.25 -7.72 -1.33
C ARG A 17 20.06 -6.78 -1.47
N PHE A 18 20.19 -5.56 -0.97
CA PHE A 18 19.19 -4.52 -1.14
C PHE A 18 18.94 -4.25 -2.62
N GLN A 19 20.03 -4.05 -3.40
CA GLN A 19 19.98 -3.88 -4.85
C GLN A 19 19.38 -5.09 -5.57
N ALA A 20 19.77 -6.30 -5.18
CA ALA A 20 19.28 -7.54 -5.79
C ALA A 20 17.75 -7.69 -5.65
N TYR A 21 17.17 -7.38 -4.49
CA TYR A 21 15.72 -7.42 -4.32
C TYR A 21 14.99 -6.39 -5.19
N HIS A 22 15.55 -5.20 -5.36
CA HIS A 22 14.99 -4.18 -6.25
C HIS A 22 15.11 -4.58 -7.73
N ALA A 23 16.25 -5.11 -8.14
CA ALA A 23 16.47 -5.60 -9.49
C ALA A 23 15.49 -6.74 -9.80
N PHE A 24 15.37 -7.72 -8.90
CA PHE A 24 14.43 -8.82 -9.07
C PHE A 24 12.98 -8.32 -9.24
N ALA A 25 12.54 -7.40 -8.42
CA ALA A 25 11.19 -6.83 -8.53
C ALA A 25 10.96 -6.15 -9.88
N ARG A 26 11.95 -5.39 -10.39
CA ARG A 26 11.86 -4.71 -11.68
C ARG A 26 11.91 -5.65 -12.87
N GLU A 27 12.78 -6.65 -12.83
CA GLU A 27 13.07 -7.52 -13.97
C GLU A 27 12.14 -8.72 -14.07
N HIS A 28 11.92 -9.42 -12.95
CA HIS A 28 11.17 -10.68 -12.92
C HIS A 28 9.74 -10.52 -12.39
N GLY A 29 9.51 -9.51 -11.58
CA GLY A 29 8.21 -9.29 -10.94
C GLY A 29 7.89 -10.33 -9.85
N VAL A 30 6.61 -10.58 -9.59
CA VAL A 30 6.20 -11.63 -8.64
C VAL A 30 6.48 -13.01 -9.20
N ASN A 31 6.86 -13.94 -8.33
CA ASN A 31 6.86 -15.35 -8.72
C ASN A 31 5.40 -15.82 -8.84
N ARG A 32 4.94 -16.00 -10.07
CA ARG A 32 3.52 -16.32 -10.35
C ARG A 32 3.05 -17.59 -9.67
N PHE A 33 3.89 -18.60 -9.57
CA PHE A 33 3.53 -19.85 -8.88
C PHE A 33 3.35 -19.61 -7.38
N VAL A 34 4.36 -19.05 -6.71
CA VAL A 34 4.30 -18.74 -5.27
C VAL A 34 3.13 -17.81 -4.98
N TYR A 35 2.95 -16.75 -5.76
CA TYR A 35 1.86 -15.80 -5.60
C TYR A 35 0.48 -16.48 -5.72
N THR A 36 0.31 -17.34 -6.73
CA THR A 36 -0.95 -18.07 -6.95
C THR A 36 -1.24 -19.05 -5.82
N VAL A 37 -0.25 -19.81 -5.38
CA VAL A 37 -0.38 -20.76 -4.26
C VAL A 37 -0.76 -20.01 -2.99
N VAL A 38 0.00 -18.97 -2.63
CA VAL A 38 -0.31 -18.16 -1.43
C VAL A 38 -1.69 -17.52 -1.53
N ARG A 39 -2.07 -17.00 -2.69
CA ARG A 39 -3.39 -16.42 -2.91
C ARG A 39 -4.52 -17.45 -2.78
N LEU A 40 -4.31 -18.68 -3.27
CA LEU A 40 -5.28 -19.77 -3.17
C LEU A 40 -5.62 -20.12 -1.72
N PHE A 41 -4.63 -20.04 -0.81
CA PHE A 41 -4.85 -20.25 0.61
C PHE A 41 -5.30 -18.98 1.34
N CYS A 42 -4.68 -17.85 1.06
CA CYS A 42 -5.01 -16.60 1.75
C CYS A 42 -6.44 -16.13 1.47
N VAL A 43 -6.92 -16.19 0.22
CA VAL A 43 -8.25 -15.67 -0.10
C VAL A 43 -9.35 -16.40 0.69
N PRO A 44 -9.49 -17.74 0.66
CA PRO A 44 -10.51 -18.41 1.45
C PRO A 44 -10.28 -18.25 2.97
N PHE A 45 -9.03 -18.25 3.43
CA PHE A 45 -8.72 -18.00 4.85
C PHE A 45 -9.23 -16.62 5.29
N PHE A 46 -8.96 -15.56 4.56
CA PHE A 46 -9.44 -14.22 4.90
C PHE A 46 -10.97 -14.12 4.80
N LEU A 47 -11.58 -14.75 3.81
CA LEU A 47 -13.04 -14.74 3.63
C LEU A 47 -13.77 -15.47 4.76
N ILE A 48 -13.26 -16.61 5.20
CA ILE A 48 -13.92 -17.47 6.19
C ILE A 48 -13.51 -17.03 7.60
N TRP A 49 -12.21 -17.03 7.91
CA TRP A 49 -11.72 -16.78 9.27
C TRP A 49 -11.91 -15.34 9.72
N PHE A 50 -11.62 -14.38 8.83
CA PHE A 50 -11.79 -12.95 9.11
C PHE A 50 -13.11 -12.38 8.58
N ARG A 51 -13.97 -13.22 8.00
CA ARG A 51 -15.24 -12.76 7.41
C ARG A 51 -15.03 -11.50 6.55
N LEU A 52 -13.98 -11.53 5.68
CA LEU A 52 -13.54 -10.39 4.90
C LEU A 52 -14.64 -9.89 3.97
N GLU A 53 -15.12 -8.68 4.22
CA GLU A 53 -16.03 -7.96 3.35
C GLU A 53 -15.27 -7.01 2.43
N ARG A 54 -15.64 -7.01 1.16
CA ARG A 54 -14.92 -6.27 0.10
C ARG A 54 -15.90 -5.41 -0.69
N GLN A 55 -15.86 -4.11 -0.47
CA GLN A 55 -16.74 -3.12 -1.10
C GLN A 55 -15.99 -2.32 -2.18
N GLY A 56 -16.67 -1.98 -3.29
CA GLY A 56 -16.11 -1.15 -4.36
C GLY A 56 -14.95 -1.79 -5.14
N ARG A 57 -14.84 -3.12 -5.18
CA ARG A 57 -13.74 -3.85 -5.86
C ARG A 57 -13.61 -3.54 -7.34
N GLU A 58 -14.70 -3.15 -7.98
CA GLU A 58 -14.75 -2.72 -9.38
C GLU A 58 -13.85 -1.51 -9.63
N HIS A 59 -13.71 -0.62 -8.67
CA HIS A 59 -12.86 0.57 -8.76
C HIS A 59 -11.35 0.23 -8.88
N ALA A 60 -10.94 -0.93 -8.36
CA ALA A 60 -9.56 -1.41 -8.47
C ALA A 60 -9.29 -2.22 -9.76
N ARG A 61 -10.28 -2.34 -10.67
CA ARG A 61 -10.15 -3.02 -11.96
C ARG A 61 -9.62 -2.09 -13.06
N VAL A 62 -8.59 -1.34 -12.75
CA VAL A 62 -7.94 -0.43 -13.70
C VAL A 62 -6.92 -1.21 -14.52
N LYS A 63 -6.91 -1.01 -15.85
CA LYS A 63 -5.89 -1.56 -16.76
C LYS A 63 -4.62 -0.71 -16.69
N GLY A 64 -3.46 -1.34 -16.90
CA GLY A 64 -2.16 -0.67 -16.81
C GLY A 64 -1.72 -0.40 -15.38
N GLY A 65 -0.80 0.55 -15.18
CA GLY A 65 -0.28 0.93 -13.88
C GLY A 65 -1.37 1.39 -12.92
N LEU A 66 -1.24 1.06 -11.65
CA LEU A 66 -2.21 1.43 -10.62
C LEU A 66 -1.50 1.69 -9.29
N ILE A 67 -1.76 2.84 -8.70
CA ILE A 67 -1.39 3.10 -7.31
C ILE A 67 -2.59 2.78 -6.42
N VAL A 68 -2.35 2.03 -5.35
CA VAL A 68 -3.30 1.79 -4.28
C VAL A 68 -2.83 2.57 -3.05
N ALA A 69 -3.52 3.63 -2.69
CA ALA A 69 -3.24 4.41 -1.49
C ALA A 69 -4.12 3.94 -0.35
N SER A 70 -3.54 3.41 0.72
CA SER A 70 -4.30 2.82 1.83
C SER A 70 -3.77 3.26 3.19
N ASN A 71 -4.66 3.26 4.20
CA ASN A 71 -4.25 3.34 5.60
C ASN A 71 -3.48 2.09 6.04
N HIS A 72 -2.71 2.18 7.14
CA HIS A 72 -1.85 1.08 7.60
C HIS A 72 -2.06 0.77 9.09
N ARG A 73 -2.76 -0.31 9.38
CA ARG A 73 -3.10 -0.77 10.75
C ARG A 73 -2.35 -2.02 11.17
N SER A 74 -2.04 -2.90 10.22
CA SER A 74 -1.51 -4.23 10.50
C SER A 74 -0.53 -4.69 9.43
N PHE A 75 0.31 -5.67 9.77
CA PHE A 75 1.09 -6.38 8.74
C PHE A 75 0.21 -7.24 7.80
N LEU A 76 -1.07 -7.45 8.16
CA LEU A 76 -2.04 -8.15 7.32
C LEU A 76 -2.61 -7.29 6.19
N ASP A 77 -2.48 -5.96 6.26
CA ASP A 77 -3.11 -5.05 5.28
C ASP A 77 -2.71 -5.34 3.84
N PRO A 78 -1.43 -5.59 3.48
CA PRO A 78 -1.06 -5.94 2.12
C PRO A 78 -1.75 -7.21 1.63
N PHE A 79 -1.93 -8.22 2.49
CA PHE A 79 -2.62 -9.46 2.15
C PHE A 79 -4.11 -9.24 1.93
N VAL A 80 -4.77 -8.43 2.78
CA VAL A 80 -6.18 -8.04 2.63
C VAL A 80 -6.39 -7.29 1.32
N ILE A 81 -5.51 -6.33 1.01
CA ILE A 81 -5.53 -5.60 -0.27
C ILE A 81 -5.32 -6.56 -1.43
N GLY A 82 -4.36 -7.50 -1.33
CA GLY A 82 -4.13 -8.55 -2.31
C GLY A 82 -5.33 -9.49 -2.52
N CYS A 83 -6.16 -9.71 -1.47
CA CYS A 83 -7.43 -10.45 -1.61
C CYS A 83 -8.53 -9.63 -2.30
N CYS A 84 -8.43 -8.30 -2.27
CA CYS A 84 -9.39 -7.39 -2.90
C CYS A 84 -9.04 -7.12 -4.37
N VAL A 85 -7.80 -6.78 -4.66
CA VAL A 85 -7.29 -6.52 -6.01
C VAL A 85 -7.10 -7.83 -6.77
N ARG A 86 -7.59 -7.92 -8.02
CA ARG A 86 -7.60 -9.18 -8.80
C ARG A 86 -6.28 -9.51 -9.52
N ARG A 87 -5.25 -8.70 -9.32
CA ARG A 87 -3.92 -8.89 -9.93
C ARG A 87 -2.84 -8.83 -8.86
N PRO A 88 -1.62 -9.27 -9.15
CA PRO A 88 -0.49 -9.10 -8.24
C PRO A 88 -0.33 -7.64 -7.83
N ILE A 89 -0.01 -7.43 -6.57
CA ILE A 89 0.30 -6.12 -6.00
C ILE A 89 1.75 -6.11 -5.51
N TYR A 90 2.40 -4.98 -5.67
CA TYR A 90 3.73 -4.74 -5.14
C TYR A 90 3.62 -3.77 -3.98
N PHE A 91 4.49 -3.90 -2.98
CA PHE A 91 4.47 -3.03 -1.81
C PHE A 91 5.85 -2.87 -1.17
N MET A 92 6.07 -1.70 -0.59
CA MET A 92 7.27 -1.38 0.14
C MET A 92 7.23 -2.04 1.52
N ALA A 93 8.24 -2.83 1.87
CA ALA A 93 8.35 -3.48 3.17
C ALA A 93 9.66 -3.08 3.85
N LYS A 94 9.64 -2.98 5.19
CA LYS A 94 10.79 -2.57 6.00
C LYS A 94 11.97 -3.49 5.72
N GLN A 95 13.18 -2.93 5.48
CA GLN A 95 14.38 -3.70 5.10
C GLN A 95 14.73 -4.83 6.08
N GLU A 96 14.44 -4.68 7.38
CA GLU A 96 14.71 -5.68 8.41
C GLU A 96 13.91 -6.99 8.20
N LEU A 97 12.80 -6.93 7.46
CA LEU A 97 12.05 -8.14 7.09
C LEU A 97 12.80 -9.00 6.06
N PHE A 98 13.84 -8.46 5.44
CA PHE A 98 14.68 -9.13 4.45
C PHE A 98 16.03 -9.63 5.03
N GLU A 99 16.28 -9.50 6.34
CA GLU A 99 17.47 -10.02 7.01
C GLU A 99 17.60 -11.53 6.81
N ASN A 100 16.53 -12.25 7.14
CA ASN A 100 16.46 -13.68 6.85
C ASN A 100 16.29 -13.89 5.34
N ARG A 101 17.24 -14.59 4.70
CA ARG A 101 17.27 -14.80 3.24
C ARG A 101 16.03 -15.52 2.73
N PHE A 102 15.52 -16.50 3.47
CA PHE A 102 14.33 -17.25 3.07
C PHE A 102 13.06 -16.39 3.19
N ALA A 103 12.89 -15.68 4.32
CA ALA A 103 11.79 -14.75 4.48
C ALA A 103 11.82 -13.62 3.44
N GLY A 104 13.01 -13.05 3.18
CA GLY A 104 13.21 -12.05 2.14
C GLY A 104 12.87 -12.55 0.74
N TRP A 105 13.26 -13.79 0.40
CA TRP A 105 12.90 -14.41 -0.86
C TRP A 105 11.38 -14.59 -1.00
N ILE A 106 10.69 -15.09 0.04
CA ILE A 106 9.22 -15.22 0.03
C ILE A 106 8.56 -13.86 -0.16
N LEU A 107 8.98 -12.85 0.62
CA LEU A 107 8.43 -11.50 0.54
C LEU A 107 8.60 -10.93 -0.88
N ASN A 108 9.78 -11.06 -1.45
CA ASN A 108 10.07 -10.57 -2.80
C ASN A 108 9.28 -11.33 -3.88
N ALA A 109 9.16 -12.66 -3.74
CA ALA A 109 8.32 -13.50 -4.60
C ALA A 109 6.83 -13.09 -4.56
N LEU A 110 6.38 -12.53 -3.44
CA LEU A 110 5.02 -12.00 -3.23
C LEU A 110 4.86 -10.53 -3.64
N GLY A 111 5.90 -9.89 -4.17
CA GLY A 111 5.87 -8.50 -4.65
C GLY A 111 6.32 -7.46 -3.62
N ALA A 112 6.86 -7.87 -2.48
CA ALA A 112 7.48 -6.93 -1.56
C ALA A 112 8.90 -6.56 -2.02
N PHE A 113 9.28 -5.30 -1.89
CA PHE A 113 10.65 -4.84 -2.04
C PHE A 113 11.06 -3.97 -0.84
N PRO A 114 12.35 -3.99 -0.45
CA PRO A 114 12.78 -3.34 0.78
C PRO A 114 12.72 -1.82 0.68
N VAL A 115 12.46 -1.14 1.81
CA VAL A 115 12.53 0.32 1.95
C VAL A 115 13.24 0.71 3.23
N ARG A 116 14.13 1.70 3.15
CA ARG A 116 14.72 2.36 4.30
C ARG A 116 13.74 3.40 4.82
N ARG A 117 13.20 3.15 6.02
CA ARG A 117 12.22 4.07 6.64
C ARG A 117 12.92 5.24 7.31
N GLY A 118 12.27 6.39 7.30
CA GLY A 118 12.77 7.62 7.94
C GLY A 118 13.40 8.61 6.98
N GLU A 119 13.85 8.17 5.82
CA GLU A 119 14.43 8.98 4.77
C GLU A 119 13.63 8.88 3.46
N SER A 120 13.93 9.78 2.52
CA SER A 120 13.47 9.62 1.13
C SER A 120 14.27 8.51 0.48
N ASP A 121 13.68 7.32 0.33
CA ASP A 121 14.33 6.19 -0.34
C ASP A 121 14.09 6.29 -1.85
N GLU A 122 15.02 6.96 -2.53
CA GLU A 122 14.94 7.19 -3.99
C GLU A 122 14.96 5.86 -4.76
N GLN A 123 15.62 4.83 -4.23
CA GLN A 123 15.66 3.52 -4.89
C GLN A 123 14.32 2.80 -4.81
N ALA A 124 13.66 2.87 -3.66
CA ALA A 124 12.31 2.32 -3.52
C ALA A 124 11.31 3.08 -4.40
N MET A 125 11.45 4.41 -4.52
CA MET A 125 10.65 5.24 -5.42
C MET A 125 10.88 4.86 -6.88
N ALA A 126 12.14 4.77 -7.32
CA ALA A 126 12.50 4.37 -8.69
C ALA A 126 11.97 2.96 -9.03
N THR A 127 12.00 2.04 -8.07
CA THR A 127 11.43 0.70 -8.28
C THR A 127 9.91 0.75 -8.41
N ALA A 128 9.22 1.53 -7.58
CA ALA A 128 7.77 1.70 -7.68
C ALA A 128 7.37 2.29 -9.04
N LEU A 129 8.11 3.30 -9.53
CA LEU A 129 7.88 3.91 -10.85
C LEU A 129 8.05 2.89 -11.97
N ALA A 130 9.14 2.13 -11.98
CA ALA A 130 9.39 1.11 -13.00
C ALA A 130 8.29 0.03 -13.02
N LEU A 131 7.79 -0.38 -11.84
CA LEU A 131 6.66 -1.30 -11.73
C LEU A 131 5.38 -0.71 -12.33
N LEU A 132 5.09 0.56 -12.05
CA LEU A 132 3.91 1.26 -12.59
C LEU A 132 4.00 1.45 -14.10
N GLU A 133 5.17 1.77 -14.63
CA GLU A 133 5.43 1.87 -16.08
C GLU A 133 5.27 0.51 -16.78
N ARG A 134 5.64 -0.59 -16.14
CA ARG A 134 5.40 -1.95 -16.63
C ARG A 134 3.90 -2.31 -16.63
N GLY A 135 3.05 -1.51 -15.98
CA GLY A 135 1.61 -1.74 -15.89
C GLY A 135 1.18 -2.49 -14.61
N ASP A 136 2.04 -2.59 -13.61
CA ASP A 136 1.73 -3.27 -12.35
C ASP A 136 0.96 -2.40 -11.35
N ALA A 137 0.50 -3.03 -10.26
CA ALA A 137 -0.17 -2.36 -9.16
C ALA A 137 0.76 -2.20 -7.95
N VAL A 138 0.98 -0.97 -7.49
CA VAL A 138 1.81 -0.66 -6.33
C VAL A 138 0.94 -0.16 -5.19
N VAL A 139 1.07 -0.78 -4.02
CA VAL A 139 0.43 -0.34 -2.78
C VAL A 139 1.38 0.58 -2.03
N ILE A 140 0.89 1.74 -1.67
CA ILE A 140 1.57 2.70 -0.80
C ILE A 140 0.72 2.98 0.43
N PHE A 141 1.38 3.05 1.58
CA PHE A 141 0.78 3.46 2.84
C PHE A 141 1.29 4.86 3.19
N PRO A 142 0.52 5.93 2.91
CA PRO A 142 1.00 7.29 3.07
C PRO A 142 1.41 7.65 4.49
N GLU A 143 0.84 7.00 5.52
CA GLU A 143 1.22 7.16 6.93
C GLU A 143 2.71 6.78 7.19
N GLY A 144 3.30 5.95 6.33
CA GLY A 144 4.70 5.49 6.41
C GLY A 144 4.99 4.47 7.50
N THR A 145 4.10 4.33 8.48
CA THR A 145 4.22 3.38 9.60
C THR A 145 2.84 2.84 9.99
N ARG A 146 2.81 1.73 10.72
CA ARG A 146 1.57 1.13 11.24
C ARG A 146 1.09 1.84 12.49
N HIS A 147 -0.18 2.22 12.52
CA HIS A 147 -0.85 2.77 13.69
C HIS A 147 -2.08 1.95 14.04
N ARG A 148 -2.04 1.24 15.18
CA ARG A 148 -3.05 0.24 15.55
C ARG A 148 -4.34 0.82 16.13
N SER A 149 -4.32 2.07 16.58
CA SER A 149 -5.47 2.70 17.27
C SER A 149 -5.59 4.17 16.92
N GLY A 150 -6.75 4.74 17.20
CA GLY A 150 -7.05 6.15 16.98
C GLY A 150 -7.33 6.50 15.50
N PRO A 151 -7.49 7.78 15.18
CA PRO A 151 -7.71 8.28 13.83
C PRO A 151 -6.50 7.99 12.92
N LEU A 152 -6.68 8.15 11.62
CA LEU A 152 -5.59 8.03 10.65
C LEU A 152 -4.55 9.13 10.88
N ARG A 153 -3.28 8.81 10.60
CA ARG A 153 -2.19 9.78 10.75
C ARG A 153 -2.03 10.61 9.48
N PRO A 154 -1.52 11.84 9.59
CA PRO A 154 -1.24 12.67 8.44
C PRO A 154 -0.34 11.93 7.42
N PRO A 155 -0.63 12.07 6.12
CA PRO A 155 0.09 11.37 5.07
C PRO A 155 1.44 12.04 4.79
N LYS A 156 2.41 11.25 4.35
CA LYS A 156 3.66 11.72 3.78
C LYS A 156 3.49 11.99 2.28
N ARG A 157 4.21 12.97 1.74
CA ARG A 157 4.15 13.41 0.34
C ARG A 157 4.49 12.34 -0.72
N GLY A 158 5.03 11.19 -0.31
CA GLY A 158 5.50 10.16 -1.24
C GLY A 158 4.41 9.65 -2.19
N VAL A 159 3.14 9.61 -1.76
CA VAL A 159 2.03 9.21 -2.63
C VAL A 159 1.77 10.25 -3.73
N GLY A 160 1.77 11.54 -3.40
CA GLY A 160 1.58 12.62 -4.38
C GLY A 160 2.73 12.67 -5.39
N ARG A 161 3.97 12.50 -4.93
CA ARG A 161 5.14 12.39 -5.82
C ARG A 161 4.99 11.22 -6.79
N LEU A 162 4.69 10.02 -6.27
CA LEU A 162 4.56 8.81 -7.09
C LEU A 162 3.45 8.95 -8.15
N VAL A 163 2.31 9.53 -7.77
CA VAL A 163 1.18 9.78 -8.67
C VAL A 163 1.57 10.75 -9.78
N LEU A 164 2.23 11.85 -9.46
CA LEU A 164 2.66 12.85 -10.44
C LEU A 164 3.73 12.30 -11.38
N GLU A 165 4.78 11.66 -10.87
CA GLU A 165 5.86 11.13 -11.70
C GLU A 165 5.38 10.00 -12.63
N SER A 166 4.45 9.16 -12.17
CA SER A 166 3.92 8.05 -12.98
C SER A 166 2.77 8.43 -13.90
N GLY A 167 1.91 9.39 -13.50
CA GLY A 167 0.69 9.75 -14.21
C GLY A 167 -0.38 8.64 -14.20
N VAL A 168 -0.20 7.56 -13.44
CA VAL A 168 -1.16 6.46 -13.37
C VAL A 168 -2.29 6.76 -12.37
N PRO A 169 -3.47 6.15 -12.53
CA PRO A 169 -4.57 6.30 -11.59
C PRO A 169 -4.20 5.85 -10.17
N VAL A 170 -4.72 6.53 -9.16
CA VAL A 170 -4.62 6.15 -7.75
C VAL A 170 -6.02 5.80 -7.21
N VAL A 171 -6.14 4.63 -6.58
CA VAL A 171 -7.36 4.17 -5.91
C VAL A 171 -7.18 4.32 -4.41
N PRO A 172 -7.98 5.18 -3.75
CA PRO A 172 -8.00 5.28 -2.30
C PRO A 172 -8.71 4.05 -1.71
N ILE A 173 -8.05 3.38 -0.77
CA ILE A 173 -8.59 2.20 -0.10
C ILE A 173 -8.52 2.39 1.42
N ALA A 174 -9.54 1.91 2.13
CA ALA A 174 -9.46 1.77 3.58
C ALA A 174 -9.63 0.31 4.00
N VAL A 175 -8.91 -0.06 5.06
CA VAL A 175 -8.95 -1.39 5.69
C VAL A 175 -9.18 -1.22 7.19
N THR A 176 -10.17 -1.93 7.74
CA THR A 176 -10.47 -1.95 9.19
C THR A 176 -10.49 -3.38 9.72
N GLY A 177 -10.29 -3.56 11.03
CA GLY A 177 -10.36 -4.86 11.69
C GLY A 177 -9.04 -5.62 11.76
N THR A 178 -8.10 -5.35 10.86
CA THR A 178 -6.78 -6.03 10.85
C THR A 178 -5.96 -5.74 12.09
N GLU A 179 -6.12 -4.59 12.72
CA GLU A 179 -5.47 -4.20 13.97
C GLU A 179 -5.89 -5.08 15.15
N ARG A 180 -7.09 -5.65 15.10
CA ARG A 180 -7.68 -6.54 16.13
C ARG A 180 -7.42 -8.02 15.85
N ALA A 181 -6.95 -8.35 14.65
CA ALA A 181 -6.80 -9.73 14.18
C ALA A 181 -5.73 -10.54 14.92
N ARG A 182 -4.77 -9.88 15.58
CA ARG A 182 -3.66 -10.54 16.26
C ARG A 182 -3.62 -10.28 17.76
N ARG A 183 -3.49 -11.38 18.55
CA ARG A 183 -3.18 -11.34 19.98
C ARG A 183 -1.96 -12.23 20.24
N GLY A 184 -0.81 -11.61 20.49
CA GLY A 184 0.46 -12.35 20.57
C GLY A 184 0.80 -13.00 19.22
N ILE A 185 0.97 -14.32 19.23
CA ILE A 185 1.24 -15.14 18.02
C ILE A 185 -0.04 -15.66 17.34
N LEU A 186 -1.19 -15.59 18.01
CA LEU A 186 -2.45 -16.16 17.54
C LEU A 186 -3.26 -15.16 16.71
N PHE A 187 -3.93 -15.68 15.67
CA PHE A 187 -4.92 -14.94 14.91
C PHE A 187 -6.32 -15.20 15.47
N ARG A 188 -7.04 -14.12 15.75
CA ARG A 188 -8.43 -14.18 16.27
C ARG A 188 -9.41 -14.04 15.10
N PRO A 189 -10.54 -14.76 15.12
CA PRO A 189 -11.61 -14.60 14.15
C PRO A 189 -12.32 -13.25 14.39
N VAL A 190 -11.88 -12.22 13.68
CA VAL A 190 -12.48 -10.89 13.70
C VAL A 190 -12.99 -10.54 12.32
N ARG A 191 -13.99 -9.67 12.25
CA ARG A 191 -14.41 -9.13 10.97
C ARG A 191 -13.37 -8.13 10.46
N VAL A 192 -13.00 -8.28 9.20
CA VAL A 192 -12.11 -7.37 8.46
C VAL A 192 -12.90 -6.82 7.28
N ASP A 193 -12.89 -5.52 7.14
CA ASP A 193 -13.59 -4.84 6.06
C ASP A 193 -12.59 -4.04 5.22
N ILE A 194 -12.76 -4.08 3.88
CA ILE A 194 -12.00 -3.29 2.93
C ILE A 194 -12.94 -2.59 1.96
N ARG A 195 -12.70 -1.29 1.74
CA ARG A 195 -13.47 -0.49 0.80
C ARG A 195 -12.57 0.26 -0.16
N CYS A 196 -12.86 0.13 -1.46
CA CYS A 196 -12.18 0.85 -2.54
C CYS A 196 -13.02 2.04 -2.98
N GLY A 197 -12.44 3.23 -2.93
CA GLY A 197 -13.02 4.45 -3.52
C GLY A 197 -12.81 4.50 -5.03
N ARG A 198 -13.40 5.49 -5.70
CA ARG A 198 -13.22 5.70 -7.13
C ARG A 198 -11.77 6.08 -7.45
N PRO A 199 -11.23 5.66 -8.62
CA PRO A 199 -9.92 6.08 -9.08
C PRO A 199 -9.84 7.59 -9.25
N LEU A 200 -8.72 8.17 -8.83
CA LEU A 200 -8.36 9.57 -9.08
C LEU A 200 -7.22 9.58 -10.10
N THR A 201 -7.24 10.54 -11.02
CA THR A 201 -6.22 10.73 -12.04
C THR A 201 -5.63 12.12 -11.96
N TYR A 202 -4.33 12.21 -12.17
CA TYR A 202 -3.57 13.46 -12.19
C TYR A 202 -2.67 13.48 -13.42
N PRO A 203 -2.38 14.64 -13.98
CA PRO A 203 -1.43 14.75 -15.08
C PRO A 203 -0.04 14.29 -14.64
N ARG A 204 0.71 13.67 -15.56
CA ARG A 204 2.11 13.34 -15.34
C ARG A 204 2.95 14.63 -15.30
N VAL A 205 3.83 14.73 -14.32
CA VAL A 205 4.76 15.85 -14.15
C VAL A 205 6.15 15.29 -13.91
N GLU A 206 7.10 15.64 -14.77
CA GLU A 206 8.51 15.30 -14.56
C GLU A 206 9.07 16.16 -13.42
N ALA A 207 9.76 15.52 -12.47
CA ALA A 207 10.38 16.18 -11.30
C ALA A 207 9.43 17.17 -10.56
N PRO A 208 8.29 16.71 -10.01
CA PRO A 208 7.34 17.58 -9.33
C PRO A 208 7.97 18.25 -8.11
N SER A 209 7.63 19.52 -7.88
CA SER A 209 8.05 20.22 -6.68
C SER A 209 7.52 19.56 -5.41
N ARG A 210 8.18 19.82 -4.28
CA ARG A 210 7.71 19.30 -2.98
C ARG A 210 6.30 19.80 -2.64
N ASP A 211 6.00 21.04 -2.97
CA ASP A 211 4.71 21.67 -2.67
C ASP A 211 3.60 21.07 -3.54
N LEU A 212 3.85 20.84 -4.82
CA LEU A 212 2.89 20.17 -5.70
C LEU A 212 2.61 18.74 -5.24
N ALA A 213 3.65 18.00 -4.83
CA ALA A 213 3.48 16.65 -4.29
C ALA A 213 2.70 16.64 -2.97
N ASN A 214 2.90 17.64 -2.09
CA ASN A 214 2.11 17.81 -0.87
C ASN A 214 0.64 18.14 -1.21
N GLU A 215 0.39 19.03 -2.17
CA GLU A 215 -0.96 19.41 -2.59
C GLU A 215 -1.73 18.20 -3.15
N VAL A 216 -1.12 17.41 -4.03
CA VAL A 216 -1.74 16.20 -4.57
C VAL A 216 -1.99 15.17 -3.46
N THR A 217 -1.04 15.01 -2.53
CA THR A 217 -1.24 14.17 -1.35
C THR A 217 -2.44 14.62 -0.52
N ALA A 218 -2.59 15.94 -0.29
CA ALA A 218 -3.70 16.53 0.45
C ALA A 218 -5.06 16.36 -0.27
N ARG A 219 -5.07 16.11 -1.57
CA ARG A 219 -6.29 15.78 -2.34
C ARG A 219 -6.62 14.28 -2.30
N ILE A 220 -5.61 13.41 -2.24
CA ILE A 220 -5.80 11.95 -2.20
C ILE A 220 -6.22 11.48 -0.82
N TRP A 221 -5.57 12.00 0.24
CA TRP A 221 -5.74 11.50 1.60
C TRP A 221 -7.17 11.60 2.14
N PRO A 222 -7.90 12.69 1.97
CA PRO A 222 -9.31 12.76 2.37
C PRO A 222 -10.20 11.69 1.73
N CYS A 223 -9.84 11.22 0.52
CA CYS A 223 -10.55 10.13 -0.12
C CYS A 223 -10.31 8.77 0.59
N VAL A 224 -9.11 8.56 1.16
CA VAL A 224 -8.84 7.39 2.03
C VAL A 224 -9.59 7.53 3.36
N GLU A 225 -9.57 8.71 3.97
CA GLU A 225 -10.30 9.01 5.21
C GLU A 225 -11.80 8.84 5.04
N LEU A 226 -12.36 9.21 3.89
CA LEU A 226 -13.76 8.98 3.56
C LEU A 226 -14.07 7.47 3.53
N GLN A 227 -13.25 6.65 2.87
CA GLN A 227 -13.45 5.19 2.88
C GLN A 227 -13.33 4.62 4.29
N TRP A 228 -12.41 5.15 5.10
CA TRP A 228 -12.22 4.78 6.50
C TRP A 228 -13.44 5.11 7.35
N ALA A 229 -14.01 6.32 7.20
CA ALA A 229 -15.22 6.75 7.88
C ALA A 229 -16.44 5.88 7.52
N TRP A 230 -16.59 5.51 6.24
CA TRP A 230 -17.63 4.59 5.77
C TRP A 230 -17.54 3.20 6.39
N LEU A 231 -16.35 2.73 6.74
CA LEU A 231 -16.14 1.49 7.47
C LEU A 231 -16.28 1.64 8.99
N GLY A 232 -16.70 2.80 9.48
CA GLY A 232 -16.86 3.08 10.91
C GLY A 232 -15.55 3.30 11.65
N GLY A 233 -14.49 3.65 10.94
CA GLY A 233 -13.21 3.98 11.54
C GLY A 233 -13.27 5.30 12.35
N PRO A 234 -12.50 5.43 13.45
CA PRO A 234 -12.50 6.65 14.25
C PRO A 234 -11.93 7.84 13.48
N MET A 235 -12.68 8.94 13.47
CA MET A 235 -12.30 10.22 12.86
C MET A 235 -11.65 11.16 13.89
N PRO A 236 -10.85 12.16 13.47
CA PRO A 236 -10.35 13.20 14.35
C PRO A 236 -11.51 13.93 15.07
N ALA A 237 -11.27 14.36 16.30
CA ALA A 237 -12.24 15.13 17.04
C ALA A 237 -12.51 16.47 16.33
N GLY A 238 -13.78 16.73 15.96
CA GLY A 238 -14.22 17.95 15.26
C GLY A 238 -14.55 17.78 13.78
N GLU A 239 -14.15 16.70 13.12
CA GLU A 239 -14.62 16.33 11.79
C GLU A 239 -15.84 15.41 11.90
N ASP A 240 -17.01 16.02 11.79
CA ASP A 240 -18.31 15.43 12.01
C ASP A 240 -18.70 14.43 10.91
N ARG A 241 -19.45 13.39 11.30
CA ARG A 241 -20.16 12.43 10.41
C ARG A 241 -21.00 13.10 9.31
N ARG A 242 -21.17 14.41 9.37
CA ARG A 242 -21.87 15.25 8.37
C ARG A 242 -21.34 15.11 6.94
N LEU A 243 -20.06 14.73 6.76
CA LEU A 243 -19.51 14.47 5.43
C LEU A 243 -20.07 13.18 4.82
N VAL A 244 -20.31 12.15 5.64
CA VAL A 244 -20.87 10.86 5.19
C VAL A 244 -22.34 11.04 4.82
N ASP A 245 -23.12 11.72 5.69
CA ASP A 245 -24.55 12.00 5.46
C ASP A 245 -24.81 12.87 4.22
N ARG A 246 -23.93 13.83 3.93
CA ARG A 246 -24.06 14.66 2.71
C ARG A 246 -23.81 13.90 1.43
N THR A 247 -22.92 12.90 1.48
CA THR A 247 -22.60 12.07 0.30
C THR A 247 -23.68 11.01 0.04
N GLU A 248 -24.30 10.46 1.09
CA GLU A 248 -25.42 9.53 0.94
C GLU A 248 -26.66 10.23 0.34
N ARG A 249 -26.98 11.45 0.79
CA ARG A 249 -28.11 12.24 0.25
C ARG A 249 -27.91 12.71 -1.20
N ARG A 250 -26.68 12.69 -1.74
CA ARG A 250 -26.39 13.02 -3.15
C ARG A 250 -26.30 11.79 -4.04
N ALA A 251 -26.26 10.58 -3.48
CA ALA A 251 -26.16 9.32 -4.19
C ALA A 251 -27.50 8.54 -4.22
N ALA A 252 -28.52 9.01 -3.47
CA ALA A 252 -29.91 8.57 -3.50
C ALA A 252 -30.76 9.54 -4.37
#